data_f906a4f4ec62adbd155b72334b952051
#
_entry.id   f906a4f4ec62adbd155b72334b952051
#
_cell.length_a   1.000
_cell.length_b   1.000
_cell.length_c   1.000
_cell.angle_alpha   90.00
_cell.angle_beta   90.00
_cell.angle_gamma   90.00
#
_symmetry.space_group_name_H-M   'P 1'
#
loop_
_entity.id
_entity.type
_entity.pdbx_description
1 polymer ?
#
loop_
_entity_poly.entity_id
_entity_poly.type
_entity_poly.pdbx_seq_one_letter_code
_entity_poly.pdbx_strand_id
1 'polypeptide(L)'
;MTDRPKIASLFMAVLLVIYLGFTINYAWILVRDPSLLVQAMGYALVVLPLLGAWGLTTELLFARRASKLTERLNAKGMSPDLGVTAMANESLRRDAALKEFDRFRSETQNNPQSWESWLRLGLVYYQCGDKRRARSAVRRAISLERGA
;
A
#
# COMPACT_ATOMS: atom_id res chain seq x y z
N MET A 1 0.52 -16.70 24.70
CA MET A 1 1.06 -17.49 23.55
C MET A 1 1.26 -16.62 22.29
N THR A 2 1.60 -15.33 22.43
CA THR A 2 1.61 -14.33 21.32
C THR A 2 3.00 -13.88 20.88
N ASP A 3 4.08 -14.49 21.36
CA ASP A 3 5.44 -13.98 21.09
C ASP A 3 6.15 -14.66 19.90
N ARG A 4 5.63 -15.77 19.41
CA ARG A 4 6.21 -16.48 18.25
C ARG A 4 6.29 -15.63 16.98
N PRO A 5 5.26 -14.85 16.57
CA PRO A 5 5.38 -14.01 15.37
C PRO A 5 6.34 -12.83 15.54
N LYS A 6 6.48 -12.30 16.77
CA LYS A 6 7.43 -11.22 17.07
C LYS A 6 8.88 -11.71 17.01
N ILE A 7 9.15 -12.91 17.54
CA ILE A 7 10.47 -13.54 17.48
C ILE A 7 10.86 -13.86 16.05
N ALA A 8 9.95 -14.40 15.25
CA ALA A 8 10.20 -14.69 13.84
C ALA A 8 10.48 -13.41 13.02
N SER A 9 9.71 -12.33 13.26
CA SER A 9 9.95 -11.04 12.59
C SER A 9 11.27 -10.40 13.01
N LEU A 10 11.63 -10.50 14.29
CA LEU A 10 12.91 -10.00 14.80
C LEU A 10 14.09 -10.78 14.20
N PHE A 11 13.98 -12.10 14.15
CA PHE A 11 15.00 -12.96 13.51
C PHE A 11 15.19 -12.60 12.05
N MET A 12 14.09 -12.41 11.31
CA MET A 12 14.13 -12.03 9.90
C MET A 12 14.74 -10.63 9.69
N ALA A 13 14.45 -9.69 10.61
CA ALA A 13 15.04 -8.35 10.58
C ALA A 13 16.56 -8.39 10.83
N VAL A 14 17.02 -9.19 11.81
CA VAL A 14 18.44 -9.36 12.09
C VAL A 14 19.17 -9.97 10.90
N LEU A 15 18.59 -11.00 10.27
CA LEU A 15 19.15 -11.65 9.10
C LEU A 15 19.25 -10.69 7.91
N LEU A 16 18.24 -9.82 7.73
CA LEU A 16 18.25 -8.77 6.71
C LEU A 16 19.37 -7.75 6.96
N VAL A 17 19.58 -7.32 8.21
CA VAL A 17 20.64 -6.37 8.57
C VAL A 17 22.02 -6.96 8.32
N ILE A 18 22.24 -8.22 8.67
CA ILE A 18 23.47 -8.95 8.40
C ILE A 18 23.71 -9.03 6.88
N TYR A 19 22.69 -9.43 6.12
CA TYR A 19 22.76 -9.49 4.66
C TYR A 19 23.10 -8.12 4.06
N LEU A 20 22.48 -7.06 4.53
CA LEU A 20 22.74 -5.70 4.05
C LEU A 20 24.18 -5.26 4.37
N GLY A 21 24.71 -5.60 5.54
CA GLY A 21 26.08 -5.34 5.94
C GLY A 21 27.09 -6.03 5.01
N PHE A 22 26.89 -7.31 4.72
CA PHE A 22 27.72 -8.03 3.75
C PHE A 22 27.63 -7.44 2.35
N THR A 23 26.43 -7.06 1.92
CA THR A 23 26.20 -6.46 0.59
C THR A 23 26.95 -5.14 0.45
N ILE A 24 26.89 -4.27 1.47
CA ILE A 24 27.61 -2.99 1.46
C ILE A 24 29.12 -3.21 1.45
N ASN A 25 29.61 -4.14 2.27
CA ASN A 25 31.05 -4.46 2.29
C ASN A 25 31.53 -5.00 0.94
N TYR A 26 30.75 -5.88 0.32
CA TYR A 26 31.09 -6.42 -1.00
C TYR A 26 31.02 -5.36 -2.11
N ALA A 27 30.03 -4.49 -2.07
CA ALA A 27 29.91 -3.36 -2.99
C ALA A 27 31.12 -2.42 -2.89
N TRP A 28 31.61 -2.16 -1.67
CA TRP A 28 32.80 -1.34 -1.43
C TRP A 28 34.05 -1.91 -2.06
N ILE A 29 34.22 -3.22 -2.03
CA ILE A 29 35.33 -3.92 -2.70
C ILE A 29 35.24 -3.78 -4.22
N LEU A 30 34.03 -3.98 -4.79
CA LEU A 30 33.80 -3.90 -6.23
C LEU A 30 34.02 -2.49 -6.78
N VAL A 31 33.61 -1.45 -6.04
CA VAL A 31 33.77 -0.05 -6.46
C VAL A 31 35.27 0.37 -6.55
N ARG A 32 36.13 -0.32 -5.79
CA ARG A 32 37.60 -0.05 -5.81
C ARG A 32 38.40 -0.84 -6.86
N ASP A 33 37.72 -1.73 -7.58
CA ASP A 33 38.36 -2.51 -8.63
C ASP A 33 38.77 -1.59 -9.83
N PRO A 34 39.93 -1.80 -10.46
CA PRO A 34 40.34 -1.01 -11.61
C PRO A 34 39.50 -1.24 -12.87
N SER A 35 38.68 -2.28 -12.92
CA SER A 35 37.80 -2.62 -14.03
C SER A 35 36.52 -1.81 -14.00
N LEU A 36 36.21 -1.04 -15.04
CA LEU A 36 34.98 -0.24 -15.17
C LEU A 36 33.72 -1.10 -15.04
N LEU A 37 33.75 -2.33 -15.56
CA LEU A 37 32.59 -3.26 -15.47
C LEU A 37 32.33 -3.66 -14.03
N VAL A 38 33.36 -3.99 -13.26
CA VAL A 38 33.26 -4.38 -11.86
C VAL A 38 32.81 -3.21 -11.00
N GLN A 39 33.28 -2.00 -11.25
CA GLN A 39 32.80 -0.78 -10.59
C GLN A 39 31.31 -0.56 -10.84
N ALA A 40 30.83 -0.71 -12.08
CA ALA A 40 29.41 -0.57 -12.42
C ALA A 40 28.54 -1.58 -11.65
N MET A 41 29.01 -2.82 -11.50
CA MET A 41 28.34 -3.83 -10.66
C MET A 41 28.31 -3.44 -9.19
N GLY A 42 29.39 -2.86 -8.66
CA GLY A 42 29.46 -2.35 -7.29
C GLY A 42 28.43 -1.24 -7.03
N TYR A 43 28.33 -0.27 -7.93
CA TYR A 43 27.30 0.78 -7.83
C TYR A 43 25.88 0.24 -7.92
N ALA A 44 25.62 -0.69 -8.85
CA ALA A 44 24.31 -1.33 -8.97
C ALA A 44 23.91 -2.04 -7.69
N LEU A 45 24.85 -2.70 -7.02
CA LEU A 45 24.63 -3.44 -5.77
C LEU A 45 24.20 -2.52 -4.61
N VAL A 46 24.61 -1.25 -4.60
CA VAL A 46 24.18 -0.23 -3.62
C VAL A 46 22.88 0.44 -4.04
N VAL A 47 22.75 0.82 -5.31
CA VAL A 47 21.62 1.59 -5.81
C VAL A 47 20.31 0.79 -5.76
N LEU A 48 20.34 -0.50 -6.09
CA LEU A 48 19.14 -1.35 -6.11
C LEU A 48 18.45 -1.48 -4.74
N PRO A 49 19.17 -1.78 -3.63
CA PRO A 49 18.55 -1.79 -2.31
C PRO A 49 17.99 -0.43 -1.89
N LEU A 50 18.66 0.68 -2.24
CA LEU A 50 18.18 2.03 -1.95
C LEU A 50 16.89 2.36 -2.69
N LEU A 51 16.78 1.99 -3.98
CA LEU A 51 15.54 2.13 -4.75
C LEU A 51 14.43 1.25 -4.17
N GLY A 52 14.74 0.02 -3.76
CA GLY A 52 13.80 -0.87 -3.10
C GLY A 52 13.28 -0.30 -1.78
N ALA A 53 14.17 0.22 -0.94
CA ALA A 53 13.82 0.86 0.32
C ALA A 53 12.94 2.10 0.11
N TRP A 54 13.28 2.94 -0.89
CA TRP A 54 12.46 4.09 -1.27
C TRP A 54 11.07 3.69 -1.74
N GLY A 55 10.96 2.68 -2.61
CA GLY A 55 9.69 2.14 -3.06
C GLY A 55 8.84 1.61 -1.91
N LEU A 56 9.45 0.83 -1.00
CA LEU A 56 8.78 0.29 0.17
C LEU A 56 8.28 1.39 1.12
N THR A 57 9.07 2.43 1.38
CA THR A 57 8.65 3.55 2.24
C THR A 57 7.46 4.30 1.66
N THR A 58 7.41 4.51 0.34
CA THR A 58 6.26 5.15 -0.32
C THR A 58 4.98 4.32 -0.21
N GLU A 59 5.07 3.00 -0.37
CA GLU A 59 3.92 2.09 -0.21
C GLU A 59 3.45 2.02 1.26
N LEU A 60 4.36 1.95 2.22
CA LEU A 60 4.00 1.95 3.65
C LEU A 60 3.33 3.25 4.08
N LEU A 61 3.81 4.39 3.60
CA LEU A 61 3.19 5.69 3.87
C LEU A 61 1.79 5.77 3.25
N PHE A 62 1.62 5.27 2.04
CA PHE A 62 0.31 5.19 1.40
C PHE A 62 -0.65 4.29 2.20
N ALA A 63 -0.21 3.10 2.59
CA ALA A 63 -1.02 2.16 3.37
C ALA A 63 -1.46 2.76 4.71
N ARG A 64 -0.54 3.39 5.46
CA ARG A 64 -0.85 4.05 6.75
C ARG A 64 -1.88 5.17 6.59
N ARG A 65 -1.76 5.97 5.54
CA ARG A 65 -2.72 7.06 5.26
C ARG A 65 -4.09 6.50 4.88
N ALA A 66 -4.12 5.51 4.01
CA ALA A 66 -5.36 4.84 3.61
C ALA A 66 -6.07 4.22 4.84
N SER A 67 -5.34 3.51 5.70
CA SER A 67 -5.90 2.94 6.94
C SER A 67 -6.49 4.02 7.86
N LYS A 68 -5.74 5.12 8.09
CA LYS A 68 -6.22 6.23 8.92
C LYS A 68 -7.50 6.88 8.38
N LEU A 69 -7.59 7.07 7.05
CA LEU A 69 -8.81 7.59 6.44
C LEU A 69 -9.97 6.61 6.56
N THR A 70 -9.71 5.31 6.38
CA THR A 70 -10.74 4.27 6.56
C THR A 70 -11.24 4.21 8.01
N GLU A 71 -10.37 4.32 9.00
CA GLU A 71 -10.76 4.40 10.41
C GLU A 71 -11.65 5.62 10.69
N ARG A 72 -11.29 6.79 10.15
CA ARG A 72 -12.11 8.02 10.27
C ARG A 72 -13.47 7.88 9.58
N LEU A 73 -13.53 7.22 8.42
CA LEU A 73 -14.77 6.94 7.71
C LEU A 73 -15.65 6.01 8.52
N ASN A 74 -15.07 4.97 9.13
CA ASN A 74 -15.77 4.03 10.00
C ASN A 74 -16.30 4.73 11.25
N ALA A 75 -15.50 5.60 11.88
CA ALA A 75 -15.92 6.37 13.05
C ALA A 75 -17.09 7.32 12.76
N LYS A 76 -17.22 7.81 11.51
CA LYS A 76 -18.37 8.60 11.04
C LYS A 76 -19.59 7.75 10.66
N GLY A 77 -19.51 6.41 10.75
CA GLY A 77 -20.56 5.50 10.31
C GLY A 77 -20.84 5.54 8.80
N MET A 78 -19.90 6.06 8.01
CA MET A 78 -20.04 6.27 6.57
C MET A 78 -19.38 5.19 5.73
N SER A 79 -18.90 4.11 6.34
CA SER A 79 -18.38 2.96 5.61
C SER A 79 -19.42 2.40 4.65
N PRO A 80 -19.02 2.00 3.43
CA PRO A 80 -19.95 1.32 2.55
C PRO A 80 -20.38 0.02 3.21
N ASP A 81 -21.63 -0.02 3.65
CA ASP A 81 -22.27 -1.25 4.13
C ASP A 81 -22.67 -2.07 2.89
N LEU A 82 -21.74 -2.88 2.44
CA LEU A 82 -21.97 -3.80 1.31
C LEU A 82 -22.58 -5.14 1.80
N GLY A 83 -23.03 -5.21 3.06
CA GLY A 83 -23.47 -6.46 3.67
C GLY A 83 -22.38 -7.54 3.77
N VAL A 84 -21.13 -7.14 3.61
CA VAL A 84 -19.97 -7.99 3.28
C VAL A 84 -19.29 -8.57 4.51
N THR A 85 -19.53 -8.01 5.68
CA THR A 85 -18.92 -8.47 6.95
C THR A 85 -19.32 -9.89 7.34
N ALA A 86 -20.42 -10.41 6.78
CA ALA A 86 -20.92 -11.76 7.05
C ALA A 86 -20.75 -12.76 5.88
N MET A 87 -20.30 -12.32 4.69
CA MET A 87 -20.21 -13.19 3.52
C MET A 87 -18.84 -13.83 3.41
N ALA A 88 -18.77 -15.14 3.63
CA ALA A 88 -17.53 -15.92 3.53
C ALA A 88 -17.01 -16.07 2.11
N ASN A 89 -17.80 -15.76 1.06
CA ASN A 89 -17.46 -16.01 -0.34
C ASN A 89 -17.11 -14.71 -1.09
N GLU A 90 -15.93 -14.69 -1.72
CA GLU A 90 -15.40 -13.53 -2.48
C GLU A 90 -16.28 -13.16 -3.69
N SER A 91 -16.92 -14.15 -4.33
CA SER A 91 -17.84 -13.91 -5.46
C SER A 91 -19.08 -13.13 -5.03
N LEU A 92 -19.70 -13.51 -3.91
CA LEU A 92 -20.86 -12.82 -3.36
C LEU A 92 -20.55 -11.38 -2.96
N ARG A 93 -19.35 -11.14 -2.42
CA ARG A 93 -18.88 -9.78 -2.10
C ARG A 93 -18.74 -8.92 -3.35
N ARG A 94 -18.17 -9.50 -4.40
CA ARG A 94 -18.03 -8.80 -5.69
C ARG A 94 -19.38 -8.45 -6.30
N ASP A 95 -20.33 -9.38 -6.29
CA ASP A 95 -21.66 -9.15 -6.83
C ASP A 95 -22.44 -8.08 -6.06
N ALA A 96 -22.32 -8.06 -4.74
CA ALA A 96 -22.89 -7.02 -3.89
C ALA A 96 -22.25 -5.65 -4.20
N ALA A 97 -20.93 -5.60 -4.34
CA ALA A 97 -20.23 -4.38 -4.68
C ALA A 97 -20.58 -3.85 -6.07
N LEU A 98 -20.81 -4.74 -7.05
CA LEU A 98 -21.25 -4.35 -8.40
C LEU A 98 -22.65 -3.74 -8.40
N LYS A 99 -23.58 -4.24 -7.57
CA LYS A 99 -24.93 -3.68 -7.46
C LYS A 99 -24.95 -2.25 -6.90
N GLU A 100 -24.07 -1.97 -5.94
CA GLU A 100 -23.97 -0.65 -5.30
C GLU A 100 -23.02 0.31 -6.04
N PHE A 101 -22.26 -0.19 -7.03
CA PHE A 101 -21.22 0.56 -7.70
C PHE A 101 -21.70 1.88 -8.32
N ASP A 102 -22.82 1.84 -9.05
CA ASP A 102 -23.35 3.03 -9.73
C ASP A 102 -23.79 4.12 -8.74
N ARG A 103 -24.29 3.72 -7.58
CA ARG A 103 -24.65 4.63 -6.48
C ARG A 103 -23.43 5.39 -5.98
N PHE A 104 -22.35 4.68 -5.61
CA PHE A 104 -21.13 5.32 -5.10
C PHE A 104 -20.40 6.15 -6.16
N ARG A 105 -20.48 5.72 -7.42
CA ARG A 105 -19.97 6.49 -8.56
C ARG A 105 -20.72 7.81 -8.73
N SER A 106 -22.06 7.77 -8.74
CA SER A 106 -22.90 8.96 -8.84
C SER A 106 -22.70 9.90 -7.67
N GLU A 107 -22.57 9.37 -6.44
CA GLU A 107 -22.29 10.15 -5.25
C GLU A 107 -20.96 10.92 -5.38
N THR A 108 -19.92 10.26 -5.90
CA THR A 108 -18.61 10.90 -6.13
C THR A 108 -18.66 11.96 -7.22
N GLN A 109 -19.48 11.77 -8.25
CA GLN A 109 -19.71 12.77 -9.30
C GLN A 109 -20.44 14.02 -8.76
N ASN A 110 -21.39 13.83 -7.88
CA ASN A 110 -22.14 14.91 -7.25
C ASN A 110 -21.30 15.67 -6.20
N ASN A 111 -20.35 14.99 -5.55
CA ASN A 111 -19.50 15.56 -4.50
C ASN A 111 -18.00 15.34 -4.82
N PRO A 112 -17.45 15.94 -5.89
CA PRO A 112 -16.10 15.66 -6.36
C PRO A 112 -14.99 16.16 -5.42
N GLN A 113 -15.33 17.04 -4.49
CA GLN A 113 -14.38 17.58 -3.49
C GLN A 113 -14.44 16.87 -2.14
N SER A 114 -15.38 15.94 -1.94
CA SER A 114 -15.46 15.14 -0.71
C SER A 114 -14.48 13.99 -0.76
N TRP A 115 -13.54 13.95 0.20
CA TRP A 115 -12.60 12.83 0.35
C TRP A 115 -13.33 11.54 0.75
N GLU A 116 -14.45 11.66 1.49
CA GLU A 116 -15.28 10.53 1.91
C GLU A 116 -15.88 9.79 0.71
N SER A 117 -16.43 10.53 -0.27
CA SER A 117 -17.02 9.96 -1.48
C SER A 117 -15.98 9.20 -2.29
N TRP A 118 -14.79 9.80 -2.48
CA TRP A 118 -13.68 9.15 -3.19
C TRP A 118 -13.15 7.91 -2.44
N LEU A 119 -13.09 7.96 -1.10
CA LEU A 119 -12.63 6.81 -0.33
C LEU A 119 -13.63 5.65 -0.44
N ARG A 120 -14.94 5.93 -0.31
CA ARG A 120 -16.00 4.91 -0.48
C ARG A 120 -15.97 4.28 -1.86
N LEU A 121 -15.86 5.08 -2.90
CA LEU A 121 -15.71 4.59 -4.27
C LEU A 121 -14.45 3.71 -4.43
N GLY A 122 -13.35 4.09 -3.80
CA GLY A 122 -12.12 3.30 -3.77
C GLY A 122 -12.30 1.93 -3.12
N LEU A 123 -13.02 1.87 -1.99
CA LEU A 123 -13.33 0.62 -1.31
C LEU A 123 -14.23 -0.29 -2.16
N VAL A 124 -15.22 0.29 -2.85
CA VAL A 124 -16.10 -0.46 -3.77
C VAL A 124 -15.30 -1.01 -4.96
N TYR A 125 -14.42 -0.22 -5.58
CA TYR A 125 -13.51 -0.70 -6.62
C TYR A 125 -12.65 -1.88 -6.14
N TYR A 126 -12.15 -1.80 -4.91
CA TYR A 126 -11.34 -2.88 -4.32
C TYR A 126 -12.14 -4.18 -4.20
N GLN A 127 -13.40 -4.10 -3.73
CA GLN A 127 -14.30 -5.25 -3.63
C GLN A 127 -14.69 -5.82 -5.01
N CYS A 128 -14.83 -4.96 -6.03
CA CYS A 128 -15.04 -5.40 -7.41
C CYS A 128 -13.79 -6.03 -8.06
N GLY A 129 -12.63 -6.02 -7.37
CA GLY A 129 -11.37 -6.56 -7.86
C GLY A 129 -10.55 -5.59 -8.72
N ASP A 130 -11.03 -4.37 -8.98
CA ASP A 130 -10.27 -3.35 -9.71
C ASP A 130 -9.31 -2.59 -8.80
N LYS A 131 -8.19 -3.25 -8.49
CA LYS A 131 -7.14 -2.70 -7.63
C LYS A 131 -6.51 -1.41 -8.16
N ARG A 132 -6.49 -1.22 -9.50
CA ARG A 132 -5.90 -0.03 -10.14
C ARG A 132 -6.76 1.20 -9.88
N ARG A 133 -8.05 1.11 -10.16
CA ARG A 133 -9.00 2.21 -9.93
C ARG A 133 -9.19 2.47 -8.43
N ALA A 134 -9.21 1.42 -7.61
CA ALA A 134 -9.25 1.53 -6.16
C ALA A 134 -8.09 2.40 -5.62
N ARG A 135 -6.84 2.10 -6.02
CA ARG A 135 -5.66 2.90 -5.62
C ARG A 135 -5.75 4.36 -6.09
N SER A 136 -6.24 4.59 -7.31
CA SER A 136 -6.42 5.94 -7.85
C SER A 136 -7.43 6.75 -7.02
N ALA A 137 -8.59 6.17 -6.71
CA ALA A 137 -9.63 6.79 -5.90
C ALA A 137 -9.15 7.10 -4.48
N VAL A 138 -8.46 6.14 -3.83
CA VAL A 138 -7.89 6.35 -2.48
C VAL A 138 -6.81 7.44 -2.49
N ARG A 139 -5.94 7.51 -3.52
CA ARG A 139 -4.96 8.61 -3.65
C ARG A 139 -5.66 9.96 -3.78
N ARG A 140 -6.74 10.03 -4.53
CA ARG A 140 -7.54 11.25 -4.66
C ARG A 140 -8.16 11.65 -3.33
N ALA A 141 -8.73 10.70 -2.57
CA ALA A 141 -9.24 10.94 -1.23
C ALA A 141 -8.16 11.50 -0.29
N ILE A 142 -6.97 10.91 -0.28
CA ILE A 142 -5.84 11.38 0.53
C ILE A 142 -5.41 12.80 0.12
N SER A 143 -5.42 13.14 -1.17
CA SER A 143 -5.07 14.48 -1.64
C SER A 143 -6.09 15.53 -1.23
N LEU A 144 -7.38 15.21 -1.27
CA LEU A 144 -8.46 16.11 -0.85
C LEU A 144 -8.47 16.32 0.67
N GLU A 145 -8.25 15.28 1.46
CA GLU A 145 -8.16 15.41 2.93
C GLU A 145 -7.02 16.30 3.39
N ARG A 146 -5.93 16.35 2.61
CA ARG A 146 -4.79 17.26 2.91
C ARG A 146 -5.02 18.70 2.53
N GLY A 147 -5.91 18.95 1.58
CA GLY A 147 -6.25 20.31 1.11
C GLY A 147 -7.43 20.94 1.85
N ALA A 148 -8.08 20.17 2.71
CA ALA A 148 -9.15 20.62 3.58
C ALA A 148 -8.64 20.98 4.98
#